data_de1cd04d65fd2c466d5042213c47d726
#
_entry.id   de1cd04d65fd2c466d5042213c47d726
#
_cell.length_a   1.000
_cell.length_b   1.000
_cell.length_c   1.000
_cell.angle_alpha   90.00
_cell.angle_beta   90.00
_cell.angle_gamma   90.00
#
_symmetry.space_group_name_H-M   'P 1'
#
loop_
_entity.id
_entity.type
_entity.pdbx_description
1 polymer ?
#
loop_
_entity_poly.entity_id
_entity_poly.type
_entity_poly.pdbx_seq_one_letter_code
_entity_poly.pdbx_strand_id
1 'polypeptide(L)'
;RVRRQRQMCIRDSFYEDEDAIEETLKRLDTEYIDLMILHQPSANYLAGYRQLEKAYTEGKLKAIGISNFNIQEIQEILDNCSVVPALIQVEAHPYYPQTELKKLLSKNNIVMQAWYPLGGRDNKSILKERVIEELADKYKKSPAQIVLKWHTQMNVIVIPGSKSQPHIKENIDIFDFTLTKEDMMKIASIDKNQPFYGRNEEALKQRGAPMSKVKNK
;
A
#
# COMPACT_ATOMS: atom_id res chain seq x y z
N ARG A 1 12.83 -23.53 -11.09
CA ARG A 1 12.96 -22.15 -10.58
C ARG A 1 11.78 -21.84 -9.68
N VAL A 2 12.03 -21.53 -8.42
CA VAL A 2 10.97 -21.02 -7.54
C VAL A 2 10.54 -19.66 -8.09
N ARG A 3 9.27 -19.56 -8.53
CA ARG A 3 8.69 -18.31 -9.03
C ARG A 3 8.57 -17.34 -7.84
N ARG A 4 9.37 -16.29 -7.85
CA ARG A 4 9.21 -15.18 -6.92
C ARG A 4 8.34 -14.12 -7.59
N GLN A 5 7.29 -13.68 -6.92
CA GLN A 5 6.54 -12.50 -7.35
C GLN A 5 7.45 -11.28 -7.29
N ARG A 6 7.43 -10.48 -8.34
CA ARG A 6 8.22 -9.26 -8.45
C ARG A 6 7.29 -8.08 -8.43
N GLN A 7 7.24 -7.44 -7.27
CA GLN A 7 6.56 -6.15 -7.12
C GLN A 7 7.62 -5.05 -7.23
N MET A 8 7.42 -4.15 -8.17
CA MET A 8 8.29 -3.01 -8.40
C MET A 8 7.53 -1.70 -8.29
N CYS A 9 8.19 -0.69 -7.75
CA CYS A 9 7.67 0.66 -7.65
C CYS A 9 8.52 1.58 -8.54
N ILE A 10 7.90 2.22 -9.52
CA ILE A 10 8.56 3.24 -10.33
C ILE A 10 8.61 4.53 -9.52
N ARG A 11 9.80 5.09 -9.35
CA ARG A 11 10.00 6.39 -8.74
C ARG A 11 9.67 7.50 -9.73
N ASP A 12 9.27 8.65 -9.21
CA ASP A 12 8.73 9.79 -9.96
C ASP A 12 9.64 10.31 -11.08
N SER A 13 10.97 10.13 -10.96
CA SER A 13 11.95 10.51 -11.99
C SER A 13 11.85 9.72 -13.30
N PHE A 14 11.09 8.61 -13.30
CA PHE A 14 10.95 7.74 -14.47
C PHE A 14 9.62 7.90 -15.21
N TYR A 15 8.74 8.84 -14.82
CA TYR A 15 7.42 8.98 -15.44
C TYR A 15 7.48 9.51 -16.88
N GLU A 16 8.55 10.20 -17.24
CA GLU A 16 8.80 10.72 -18.57
C GLU A 16 9.83 9.88 -19.36
N ASP A 17 10.39 8.85 -18.76
CA ASP A 17 11.40 7.99 -19.37
C ASP A 17 10.73 6.76 -19.99
N GLU A 18 10.63 6.75 -21.31
CA GLU A 18 10.01 5.66 -22.07
C GLU A 18 10.76 4.33 -21.94
N ASP A 19 12.05 4.37 -21.63
CA ASP A 19 12.91 3.19 -21.51
C ASP A 19 12.94 2.61 -20.06
N ALA A 20 12.36 3.30 -19.09
CA ALA A 20 12.45 2.93 -17.67
C ALA A 20 11.98 1.50 -17.35
N ILE A 21 10.95 1.03 -18.05
CA ILE A 21 10.41 -0.33 -17.87
C ILE A 21 11.38 -1.35 -18.45
N GLU A 22 11.91 -1.10 -19.65
CA GLU A 22 12.89 -1.97 -20.32
C GLU A 22 14.18 -2.09 -19.49
N GLU A 23 14.71 -0.98 -19.01
CA GLU A 23 15.86 -0.98 -18.13
C GLU A 23 15.61 -1.75 -16.83
N THR A 24 14.40 -1.65 -16.29
CA THR A 24 14.00 -2.41 -15.09
C THR A 24 13.95 -3.90 -15.37
N LEU A 25 13.37 -4.33 -16.48
CA LEU A 25 13.33 -5.73 -16.91
C LEU A 25 14.75 -6.29 -17.10
N LYS A 26 15.61 -5.51 -17.77
CA LYS A 26 17.02 -5.86 -17.97
C LYS A 26 17.77 -6.00 -16.65
N ARG A 27 17.61 -5.06 -15.72
CA ARG A 27 18.25 -5.12 -14.39
C ARG A 27 17.77 -6.30 -13.55
N LEU A 28 16.50 -6.70 -13.70
CA LEU A 28 15.92 -7.83 -12.98
C LEU A 28 16.20 -9.17 -13.68
N ASP A 29 16.79 -9.15 -14.89
CA ASP A 29 17.01 -10.33 -15.72
C ASP A 29 15.72 -11.14 -15.88
N THR A 30 14.67 -10.48 -16.41
CA THR A 30 13.34 -11.07 -16.56
C THR A 30 12.61 -10.50 -17.77
N GLU A 31 11.73 -11.29 -18.36
CA GLU A 31 10.89 -10.89 -19.50
C GLU A 31 9.62 -10.15 -19.07
N TYR A 32 9.21 -10.27 -17.80
CA TYR A 32 8.02 -9.62 -17.27
C TYR A 32 8.14 -9.30 -15.78
N ILE A 33 7.29 -8.38 -15.31
CA ILE A 33 7.09 -8.04 -13.90
C ILE A 33 5.66 -8.40 -13.50
N ASP A 34 5.48 -9.07 -12.36
CA ASP A 34 4.16 -9.47 -11.87
C ASP A 34 3.29 -8.25 -11.50
N LEU A 35 3.85 -7.24 -10.86
CA LEU A 35 3.16 -6.01 -10.49
C LEU A 35 4.11 -4.81 -10.54
N MET A 36 3.73 -3.78 -11.29
CA MET A 36 4.41 -2.49 -11.33
C MET A 36 3.52 -1.42 -10.71
N ILE A 37 4.07 -0.62 -9.79
CA ILE A 37 3.33 0.42 -9.05
C ILE A 37 3.89 1.79 -9.37
N LEU A 38 3.04 2.70 -9.81
CA LEU A 38 3.34 4.13 -9.90
C LEU A 38 3.41 4.71 -8.48
N HIS A 39 4.58 5.22 -8.07
CA HIS A 39 4.91 5.44 -6.66
C HIS A 39 4.18 6.63 -6.02
N GLN A 40 4.01 7.72 -6.78
CA GLN A 40 3.45 8.98 -6.29
C GLN A 40 2.67 9.67 -7.40
N PRO A 41 1.67 10.50 -7.09
CA PRO A 41 1.02 11.38 -8.07
C PRO A 41 1.89 12.63 -8.33
N SER A 42 3.00 12.45 -9.06
CA SER A 42 3.83 13.59 -9.50
C SER A 42 3.21 14.31 -10.69
N ALA A 43 3.81 15.45 -11.12
CA ALA A 43 3.22 16.36 -12.12
C ALA A 43 2.69 15.67 -13.40
N ASN A 44 3.34 14.59 -13.87
CA ASN A 44 2.97 13.87 -15.09
C ASN A 44 2.50 12.43 -14.83
N TYR A 45 1.84 12.17 -13.71
CA TYR A 45 1.43 10.81 -13.36
C TYR A 45 0.51 10.15 -14.39
N LEU A 46 -0.33 10.89 -15.12
CA LEU A 46 -1.15 10.32 -16.20
C LEU A 46 -0.29 9.82 -17.36
N ALA A 47 0.78 10.53 -17.71
CA ALA A 47 1.73 10.06 -18.72
C ALA A 47 2.45 8.78 -18.24
N GLY A 48 2.93 8.79 -17.01
CA GLY A 48 3.53 7.60 -16.40
C GLY A 48 2.55 6.41 -16.34
N TYR A 49 1.28 6.66 -16.05
CA TYR A 49 0.27 5.60 -16.03
C TYR A 49 0.04 5.00 -17.43
N ARG A 50 -0.01 5.84 -18.48
CA ARG A 50 -0.12 5.37 -19.89
C ARG A 50 1.06 4.51 -20.32
N GLN A 51 2.27 4.78 -19.83
CA GLN A 51 3.43 3.90 -20.08
C GLN A 51 3.23 2.53 -19.44
N LEU A 52 2.69 2.47 -18.20
CA LEU A 52 2.34 1.20 -17.56
C LEU A 52 1.27 0.44 -18.35
N GLU A 53 0.24 1.12 -18.86
CA GLU A 53 -0.81 0.51 -19.69
C GLU A 53 -0.24 -0.08 -20.99
N LYS A 54 0.65 0.66 -21.65
CA LYS A 54 1.37 0.17 -22.84
C LYS A 54 2.15 -1.11 -22.53
N ALA A 55 2.96 -1.09 -21.49
CA ALA A 55 3.77 -2.26 -21.10
C ALA A 55 2.90 -3.44 -20.62
N TYR A 56 1.75 -3.17 -20.00
CA TYR A 56 0.76 -4.20 -19.65
C TYR A 56 0.18 -4.85 -20.92
N THR A 57 -0.20 -4.05 -21.91
CA THR A 57 -0.72 -4.55 -23.20
C THR A 57 0.33 -5.37 -23.95
N GLU A 58 1.60 -4.96 -23.88
CA GLU A 58 2.73 -5.70 -24.44
C GLU A 58 3.09 -6.98 -23.66
N GLY A 59 2.42 -7.25 -22.54
CA GLY A 59 2.65 -8.44 -21.72
C GLY A 59 3.89 -8.37 -20.81
N LYS A 60 4.58 -7.24 -20.79
CA LYS A 60 5.75 -6.98 -19.93
C LYS A 60 5.36 -6.81 -18.46
N LEU A 61 4.14 -6.33 -18.19
CA LEU A 61 3.56 -6.25 -16.86
C LEU A 61 2.34 -7.17 -16.76
N LYS A 62 2.17 -7.88 -15.65
CA LYS A 62 1.00 -8.74 -15.41
C LYS A 62 -0.10 -8.01 -14.64
N ALA A 63 0.27 -7.00 -13.87
CA ALA A 63 -0.65 -6.09 -13.20
C ALA A 63 0.01 -4.72 -13.03
N ILE A 64 -0.81 -3.68 -13.00
CA ILE A 64 -0.39 -2.30 -12.70
C ILE A 64 -1.11 -1.80 -11.47
N GLY A 65 -0.45 -0.93 -10.72
CA GLY A 65 -0.97 -0.32 -9.51
C GLY A 65 -0.51 1.11 -9.33
N ILE A 66 -1.03 1.75 -8.31
CA ILE A 66 -0.69 3.13 -7.94
C ILE A 66 -0.39 3.20 -6.44
N SER A 67 0.28 4.26 -5.98
CA SER A 67 0.62 4.43 -4.57
C SER A 67 0.53 5.89 -4.13
N ASN A 68 -0.08 6.12 -2.97
CA ASN A 68 -0.23 7.43 -2.34
C ASN A 68 -1.10 8.46 -3.12
N PHE A 69 -1.94 7.99 -4.01
CA PHE A 69 -2.92 8.81 -4.71
C PHE A 69 -4.12 9.10 -3.80
N ASN A 70 -4.65 10.31 -3.86
CA ASN A 70 -5.90 10.69 -3.21
C ASN A 70 -7.12 10.29 -4.07
N ILE A 71 -8.33 10.44 -3.51
CA ILE A 71 -9.58 10.06 -4.19
C ILE A 71 -9.75 10.79 -5.53
N GLN A 72 -9.41 12.07 -5.62
CA GLN A 72 -9.56 12.87 -6.84
C GLN A 72 -8.61 12.39 -7.94
N GLU A 73 -7.35 12.15 -7.59
CA GLU A 73 -6.34 11.64 -8.53
C GLU A 73 -6.63 10.22 -9.00
N ILE A 74 -7.19 9.37 -8.12
CA ILE A 74 -7.66 8.04 -8.50
C ILE A 74 -8.80 8.16 -9.50
N GLN A 75 -9.77 9.06 -9.23
CA GLN A 75 -10.87 9.30 -10.16
C GLN A 75 -10.36 9.80 -11.51
N GLU A 76 -9.38 10.70 -11.53
CA GLU A 76 -8.78 11.18 -12.76
C GLU A 76 -8.09 10.06 -13.55
N ILE A 77 -7.41 9.14 -12.88
CA ILE A 77 -6.89 7.92 -13.53
C ILE A 77 -8.04 7.09 -14.11
N LEU A 78 -9.07 6.81 -13.32
CA LEU A 78 -10.20 5.99 -13.75
C LEU A 78 -10.95 6.58 -14.95
N ASP A 79 -11.05 7.89 -15.02
CA ASP A 79 -11.70 8.61 -16.14
C ASP A 79 -10.86 8.61 -17.42
N ASN A 80 -9.54 8.37 -17.32
CA ASN A 80 -8.58 8.48 -18.42
C ASN A 80 -7.85 7.16 -18.73
N CYS A 81 -8.07 6.09 -17.99
CA CYS A 81 -7.37 4.81 -18.17
C CYS A 81 -8.12 3.84 -19.10
N SER A 82 -7.36 2.99 -19.79
CA SER A 82 -7.86 1.82 -20.51
C SER A 82 -7.73 0.55 -19.66
N VAL A 83 -6.82 0.55 -18.69
CA VAL A 83 -6.57 -0.56 -17.76
C VAL A 83 -6.73 -0.05 -16.34
N VAL A 84 -7.76 -0.52 -15.64
CA VAL A 84 -7.99 -0.16 -14.24
C VAL A 84 -6.85 -0.65 -13.36
N PRO A 85 -6.34 0.17 -12.39
CA PRO A 85 -5.32 -0.29 -11.47
C PRO A 85 -5.81 -1.53 -10.69
N ALA A 86 -5.01 -2.59 -10.65
CA ALA A 86 -5.36 -3.77 -9.87
C ALA A 86 -5.25 -3.51 -8.35
N LEU A 87 -4.40 -2.54 -7.97
CA LEU A 87 -4.05 -2.29 -6.58
C LEU A 87 -3.69 -0.82 -6.35
N ILE A 88 -4.04 -0.33 -5.16
CA ILE A 88 -3.47 0.89 -4.59
C ILE A 88 -2.73 0.60 -3.29
N GLN A 89 -1.51 1.14 -3.17
CA GLN A 89 -0.72 1.07 -1.94
C GLN A 89 -0.77 2.42 -1.22
N VAL A 90 -1.30 2.44 0.01
CA VAL A 90 -1.48 3.64 0.83
C VAL A 90 -1.13 3.39 2.29
N GLU A 91 -0.86 4.47 3.04
CA GLU A 91 -0.85 4.38 4.50
C GLU A 91 -2.24 3.95 4.99
N ALA A 92 -2.28 2.85 5.76
CA ALA A 92 -3.51 2.45 6.41
C ALA A 92 -3.20 1.65 7.68
N HIS A 93 -3.88 1.99 8.76
CA HIS A 93 -3.78 1.39 10.08
C HIS A 93 -5.03 1.71 10.90
N PRO A 94 -5.25 1.14 12.10
CA PRO A 94 -6.46 1.36 12.88
C PRO A 94 -6.84 2.82 13.17
N TYR A 95 -5.87 3.75 13.27
CA TYR A 95 -6.15 5.20 13.41
C TYR A 95 -6.47 5.90 12.07
N TYR A 96 -6.19 5.24 10.94
CA TYR A 96 -6.41 5.77 9.61
C TYR A 96 -6.79 4.65 8.64
N PRO A 97 -8.00 4.09 8.75
CA PRO A 97 -8.43 2.91 8.01
C PRO A 97 -8.79 3.18 6.54
N GLN A 98 -8.71 4.43 6.08
CA GLN A 98 -9.02 4.82 4.70
C GLN A 98 -10.47 4.49 4.28
N THR A 99 -11.42 4.76 5.16
CA THR A 99 -12.82 4.32 5.00
C THR A 99 -13.46 4.81 3.70
N GLU A 100 -13.31 6.09 3.36
CA GLU A 100 -13.87 6.66 2.13
C GLU A 100 -13.15 6.14 0.87
N LEU A 101 -11.83 6.02 0.94
CA LEU A 101 -11.04 5.44 -0.14
C LEU A 101 -11.50 4.00 -0.41
N LYS A 102 -11.67 3.17 0.61
CA LYS A 102 -12.15 1.79 0.45
C LYS A 102 -13.49 1.69 -0.28
N LYS A 103 -14.40 2.64 -0.07
CA LYS A 103 -15.68 2.66 -0.79
C LYS A 103 -15.47 2.86 -2.30
N LEU A 104 -14.59 3.79 -2.69
CA LEU A 104 -14.22 4.00 -4.09
C LEU A 104 -13.57 2.77 -4.71
N LEU A 105 -12.59 2.19 -4.00
CA LEU A 105 -11.85 1.02 -4.47
C LEU A 105 -12.74 -0.19 -4.68
N SER A 106 -13.65 -0.45 -3.75
CA SER A 106 -14.62 -1.56 -3.84
C SER A 106 -15.52 -1.44 -5.06
N LYS A 107 -15.97 -0.22 -5.43
CA LYS A 107 -16.79 0.01 -6.63
C LYS A 107 -16.05 -0.30 -7.94
N ASN A 108 -14.73 -0.18 -7.92
CA ASN A 108 -13.87 -0.33 -9.10
C ASN A 108 -13.05 -1.63 -9.10
N ASN A 109 -13.30 -2.55 -8.17
CA ASN A 109 -12.55 -3.79 -8.00
C ASN A 109 -11.03 -3.59 -7.80
N ILE A 110 -10.63 -2.51 -7.15
CA ILE A 110 -9.24 -2.18 -6.84
C ILE A 110 -8.90 -2.69 -5.44
N VAL A 111 -7.82 -3.44 -5.31
CA VAL A 111 -7.37 -3.95 -4.01
C VAL A 111 -6.56 -2.89 -3.26
N MET A 112 -6.81 -2.72 -1.97
CA MET A 112 -5.99 -1.87 -1.11
C MET A 112 -4.82 -2.66 -0.52
N GLN A 113 -3.62 -2.08 -0.57
CA GLN A 113 -2.44 -2.57 0.13
C GLN A 113 -1.98 -1.52 1.14
N ALA A 114 -1.86 -1.92 2.41
CA ALA A 114 -1.45 -1.04 3.49
C ALA A 114 0.07 -1.05 3.69
N TRP A 115 0.73 0.10 3.52
CA TRP A 115 2.05 0.29 4.09
C TRP A 115 1.93 0.86 5.51
N TYR A 116 2.90 0.57 6.36
CA TYR A 116 2.86 0.82 7.81
C TYR A 116 1.58 0.33 8.52
N PRO A 117 1.09 -0.88 8.26
CA PRO A 117 -0.15 -1.37 8.85
C PRO A 117 -0.14 -1.38 10.38
N LEU A 118 1.05 -1.39 11.00
CA LEU A 118 1.26 -1.39 12.45
C LEU A 118 1.64 0.00 13.00
N GLY A 119 1.53 1.08 12.21
CA GLY A 119 1.85 2.45 12.62
C GLY A 119 3.29 2.90 12.38
N GLY A 120 4.13 2.09 11.73
CA GLY A 120 5.50 2.43 11.37
C GLY A 120 6.51 2.29 12.52
N ARG A 121 7.78 2.70 12.26
CA ARG A 121 8.90 2.45 13.18
C ARG A 121 8.82 3.27 14.47
N ASP A 122 8.40 4.51 14.32
CA ASP A 122 8.49 5.51 15.39
C ASP A 122 7.18 5.65 16.18
N ASN A 123 6.12 4.98 15.73
CA ASN A 123 4.81 5.04 16.37
C ASN A 123 4.24 3.66 16.64
N LYS A 124 4.39 3.22 17.88
CA LYS A 124 3.85 1.95 18.39
C LYS A 124 2.58 2.13 19.23
N SER A 125 1.98 3.32 19.21
CA SER A 125 0.82 3.64 20.04
C SER A 125 -0.38 2.75 19.73
N ILE A 126 -0.58 2.37 18.46
CA ILE A 126 -1.64 1.45 18.03
C ILE A 126 -1.55 0.11 18.76
N LEU A 127 -0.35 -0.45 18.87
CA LEU A 127 -0.12 -1.77 19.49
C LEU A 127 -0.32 -1.74 21.02
N LYS A 128 -0.39 -0.54 21.63
CA LYS A 128 -0.64 -0.31 23.06
C LYS A 128 -2.06 0.20 23.33
N GLU A 129 -2.90 0.27 22.29
CA GLU A 129 -4.31 0.60 22.52
C GLU A 129 -4.97 -0.51 23.33
N ARG A 130 -5.70 -0.11 24.38
CA ARG A 130 -6.35 -1.03 25.30
C ARG A 130 -7.21 -2.06 24.57
N VAL A 131 -7.96 -1.65 23.55
CA VAL A 131 -8.79 -2.55 22.76
C VAL A 131 -7.95 -3.60 22.00
N ILE A 132 -6.76 -3.23 21.54
CA ILE A 132 -5.86 -4.18 20.83
C ILE A 132 -5.24 -5.17 21.82
N GLU A 133 -4.83 -4.69 23.01
CA GLU A 133 -4.28 -5.56 24.07
C GLU A 133 -5.34 -6.53 24.60
N GLU A 134 -6.57 -6.08 24.88
CA GLU A 134 -7.69 -6.94 25.29
C GLU A 134 -8.01 -8.03 24.24
N LEU A 135 -7.95 -7.69 22.96
CA LEU A 135 -8.14 -8.66 21.88
C LEU A 135 -6.94 -9.62 21.75
N ALA A 136 -5.72 -9.13 21.94
CA ALA A 136 -4.52 -9.97 21.98
C ALA A 136 -4.63 -11.05 23.05
N ASP A 137 -5.05 -10.69 24.26
CA ASP A 137 -5.28 -11.61 25.36
C ASP A 137 -6.41 -12.61 25.04
N LYS A 138 -7.54 -12.13 24.49
CA LYS A 138 -8.69 -12.96 24.10
C LYS A 138 -8.31 -14.05 23.11
N TYR A 139 -7.54 -13.71 22.08
CA TYR A 139 -7.16 -14.63 21.00
C TYR A 139 -5.82 -15.34 21.26
N LYS A 140 -5.12 -15.02 22.36
CA LYS A 140 -3.76 -15.50 22.66
C LYS A 140 -2.78 -15.25 21.51
N LYS A 141 -2.87 -14.06 20.95
CA LYS A 141 -2.06 -13.55 19.84
C LYS A 141 -1.39 -12.24 20.25
N SER A 142 -0.37 -11.84 19.53
CA SER A 142 0.24 -10.53 19.79
C SER A 142 -0.62 -9.37 19.25
N PRO A 143 -0.47 -8.16 19.80
CA PRO A 143 -1.11 -6.96 19.28
C PRO A 143 -0.87 -6.76 17.78
N ALA A 144 0.33 -7.08 17.28
CA ALA A 144 0.65 -7.00 15.86
C ALA A 144 -0.20 -7.98 15.03
N GLN A 145 -0.35 -9.22 15.48
CA GLN A 145 -1.19 -10.22 14.82
C GLN A 145 -2.67 -9.79 14.75
N ILE A 146 -3.19 -9.19 15.82
CA ILE A 146 -4.58 -8.67 15.86
C ILE A 146 -4.77 -7.60 14.77
N VAL A 147 -3.86 -6.62 14.68
CA VAL A 147 -3.95 -5.54 13.70
C VAL A 147 -3.80 -6.09 12.27
N LEU A 148 -2.86 -6.98 12.03
CA LEU A 148 -2.68 -7.60 10.70
C LEU A 148 -3.90 -8.44 10.30
N LYS A 149 -4.48 -9.19 11.26
CA LYS A 149 -5.71 -9.96 11.03
C LYS A 149 -6.89 -9.05 10.69
N TRP A 150 -7.05 -7.94 11.41
CA TRP A 150 -8.09 -6.95 11.14
C TRP A 150 -8.02 -6.43 9.69
N HIS A 151 -6.82 -6.08 9.21
CA HIS A 151 -6.63 -5.66 7.82
C HIS A 151 -7.02 -6.76 6.83
N THR A 152 -6.50 -7.98 7.03
CA THR A 152 -6.74 -9.07 6.07
C THR A 152 -8.21 -9.49 6.03
N GLN A 153 -8.94 -9.39 7.15
CA GLN A 153 -10.39 -9.63 7.17
C GLN A 153 -11.21 -8.55 6.45
N MET A 154 -10.62 -7.37 6.22
CA MET A 154 -11.19 -6.32 5.38
C MET A 154 -10.74 -6.39 3.92
N ASN A 155 -10.12 -7.51 3.49
CA ASN A 155 -9.53 -7.68 2.16
C ASN A 155 -8.43 -6.66 1.83
N VAL A 156 -7.70 -6.22 2.86
CA VAL A 156 -6.54 -5.33 2.71
C VAL A 156 -5.26 -6.16 2.76
N ILE A 157 -4.42 -6.04 1.73
CA ILE A 157 -3.09 -6.63 1.73
C ILE A 157 -2.20 -5.84 2.69
N VAL A 158 -1.40 -6.50 3.50
CA VAL A 158 -0.49 -5.86 4.45
C VAL A 158 0.96 -6.14 4.11
N ILE A 159 1.82 -5.13 4.25
CA ILE A 159 3.27 -5.24 4.06
C ILE A 159 4.02 -4.83 5.34
N PRO A 160 3.90 -5.63 6.43
CA PRO A 160 4.58 -5.34 7.68
C PRO A 160 6.09 -5.51 7.52
N GLY A 161 6.86 -4.46 7.82
CA GLY A 161 8.31 -4.51 7.78
C GLY A 161 8.90 -4.99 9.11
N SER A 162 9.83 -5.94 9.09
CA SER A 162 10.62 -6.33 10.26
C SER A 162 12.03 -6.77 9.87
N LYS A 163 13.00 -6.53 10.78
CA LYS A 163 14.35 -7.10 10.73
C LYS A 163 14.51 -8.26 11.72
N SER A 164 13.52 -8.47 12.57
CA SER A 164 13.51 -9.53 13.59
C SER A 164 12.90 -10.81 13.02
N GLN A 165 13.67 -11.89 13.01
CA GLN A 165 13.18 -13.19 12.53
C GLN A 165 11.93 -13.69 13.31
N PRO A 166 11.82 -13.56 14.64
CA PRO A 166 10.59 -13.87 15.36
C PRO A 166 9.40 -13.06 14.86
N HIS A 167 9.53 -11.74 14.71
CA HIS A 167 8.45 -10.89 14.21
C HIS A 167 8.04 -11.22 12.77
N ILE A 168 8.98 -11.64 11.91
CA ILE A 168 8.65 -12.06 10.54
C ILE A 168 7.76 -13.32 10.56
N LYS A 169 8.09 -14.28 11.42
CA LYS A 169 7.28 -15.50 11.61
C LYS A 169 5.90 -15.18 12.19
N GLU A 170 5.87 -14.31 13.21
CA GLU A 170 4.65 -13.86 13.86
C GLU A 170 3.70 -13.13 12.90
N ASN A 171 4.24 -12.24 12.05
CA ASN A 171 3.45 -11.46 11.09
C ASN A 171 2.68 -12.32 10.08
N ILE A 172 3.15 -13.52 9.77
CA ILE A 172 2.45 -14.44 8.86
C ILE A 172 1.54 -15.43 9.59
N ASP A 173 1.70 -15.61 10.90
CA ASP A 173 0.92 -16.53 11.74
C ASP A 173 -0.40 -15.88 12.18
N ILE A 174 -1.25 -15.54 11.20
CA ILE A 174 -2.52 -14.83 11.40
C ILE A 174 -3.73 -15.52 10.76
N PHE A 175 -3.56 -16.75 10.26
CA PHE A 175 -4.60 -17.44 9.50
C PHE A 175 -5.36 -18.50 10.31
N ASP A 176 -4.93 -18.79 11.53
CA ASP A 176 -5.49 -19.81 12.44
C ASP A 176 -6.63 -19.28 13.34
N PHE A 177 -6.95 -18.00 13.28
CA PHE A 177 -8.03 -17.37 14.04
C PHE A 177 -8.82 -16.35 13.20
N THR A 178 -9.99 -15.96 13.71
CA THR A 178 -10.86 -14.97 13.06
C THR A 178 -11.44 -14.04 14.12
N LEU A 179 -11.33 -12.73 13.89
CA LEU A 179 -11.96 -11.71 14.73
C LEU A 179 -13.48 -11.72 14.50
N THR A 180 -14.27 -11.64 15.55
CA THR A 180 -15.73 -11.53 15.44
C THR A 180 -16.13 -10.16 14.88
N LYS A 181 -17.39 -10.01 14.45
CA LYS A 181 -17.90 -8.71 13.97
C LYS A 181 -17.79 -7.63 15.05
N GLU A 182 -18.06 -7.98 16.32
CA GLU A 182 -17.94 -7.09 17.46
C GLU A 182 -16.47 -6.65 17.66
N ASP A 183 -15.53 -7.57 17.53
CA ASP A 183 -14.10 -7.26 17.66
C ASP A 183 -13.60 -6.37 16.54
N MET A 184 -14.07 -6.63 15.30
CA MET A 184 -13.80 -5.75 14.16
C MET A 184 -14.32 -4.32 14.39
N MET A 185 -15.53 -4.19 14.95
CA MET A 185 -16.11 -2.88 15.30
C MET A 185 -15.36 -2.19 16.43
N LYS A 186 -14.89 -2.93 17.45
CA LYS A 186 -14.05 -2.38 18.51
C LYS A 186 -12.75 -1.77 17.95
N ILE A 187 -12.09 -2.47 17.03
CA ILE A 187 -10.89 -1.92 16.38
C ILE A 187 -11.27 -0.71 15.51
N ALA A 188 -12.36 -0.76 14.77
CA ALA A 188 -12.81 0.37 13.97
C ALA A 188 -13.15 1.62 14.81
N SER A 189 -13.53 1.46 16.10
CA SER A 189 -13.86 2.59 16.98
C SER A 189 -12.66 3.44 17.39
N ILE A 190 -11.43 2.97 17.19
CA ILE A 190 -10.23 3.78 17.45
C ILE A 190 -9.76 4.59 16.23
N ASP A 191 -10.55 4.63 15.16
CA ASP A 191 -10.30 5.51 14.01
C ASP A 191 -10.22 6.98 14.46
N LYS A 192 -9.14 7.65 14.11
CA LYS A 192 -8.88 9.07 14.40
C LYS A 192 -8.89 9.92 13.13
N ASN A 193 -9.05 9.28 11.98
CA ASN A 193 -8.83 9.88 10.66
C ASN A 193 -7.50 10.65 10.59
N GLN A 194 -6.47 10.09 11.21
CA GLN A 194 -5.17 10.73 11.38
C GLN A 194 -4.04 9.88 10.80
N PRO A 195 -3.45 10.28 9.67
CA PRO A 195 -2.22 9.66 9.17
C PRO A 195 -1.03 9.99 10.07
N PHE A 196 -0.04 9.14 10.11
CA PHE A 196 1.26 9.41 10.75
C PHE A 196 2.23 10.13 9.80
N TYR A 197 2.01 9.96 8.49
CA TYR A 197 2.86 10.52 7.45
C TYR A 197 2.05 11.48 6.59
N GLY A 198 2.36 12.76 6.74
CA GLY A 198 1.72 13.81 5.95
C GLY A 198 2.11 13.74 4.47
N ARG A 199 1.16 14.00 3.61
CA ARG A 199 1.40 14.19 2.18
C ARG A 199 1.95 15.60 1.95
N ASN A 200 3.10 15.71 1.28
CA ASN A 200 3.68 17.00 0.91
C ASN A 200 3.26 17.38 -0.51
N GLU A 201 2.19 18.17 -0.64
CA GLU A 201 1.62 18.61 -1.91
C GLU A 201 2.61 19.44 -2.76
N GLU A 202 3.47 20.24 -2.13
CA GLU A 202 4.47 21.05 -2.85
C GLU A 202 5.55 20.16 -3.47
N ALA A 203 6.03 19.16 -2.70
CA ALA A 203 7.02 18.21 -3.21
C ALA A 203 6.47 17.34 -4.35
N LEU A 204 5.15 17.04 -4.35
CA LEU A 204 4.50 16.29 -5.42
C LEU A 204 4.37 17.09 -6.71
N LYS A 205 4.23 18.42 -6.62
CA LYS A 205 4.16 19.32 -7.80
C LYS A 205 5.53 19.59 -8.42
N GLN A 206 6.61 19.45 -7.67
CA GLN A 206 7.96 19.62 -8.16
C GLN A 206 8.43 18.34 -8.87
N ARG A 207 8.71 18.42 -10.17
CA ARG A 207 9.22 17.30 -10.97
C ARG A 207 10.40 16.63 -10.27
N GLY A 208 10.26 15.32 -9.99
CA GLY A 208 11.38 14.46 -9.67
C GLY A 208 12.20 14.81 -8.42
N ALA A 209 11.66 15.64 -7.52
CA ALA A 209 12.35 15.88 -6.26
C ALA A 209 12.39 14.58 -5.46
N PRO A 210 13.59 14.00 -5.19
CA PRO A 210 13.67 12.87 -4.30
C PRO A 210 13.04 13.31 -2.97
N MET A 211 12.29 12.41 -2.32
CA MET A 211 11.76 12.68 -0.97
C MET A 211 12.94 13.10 -0.10
N SER A 212 13.20 14.40 0.01
CA SER A 212 14.18 14.93 0.92
C SER A 212 13.73 14.54 2.31
N LYS A 213 14.62 13.91 3.06
CA LYS A 213 14.42 13.63 4.48
C LYS A 213 13.90 14.91 5.13
N VAL A 214 12.61 14.95 5.46
CA VAL A 214 12.05 16.01 6.28
C VAL A 214 12.77 15.88 7.62
N LYS A 215 13.73 16.75 7.86
CA LYS A 215 14.31 16.89 9.18
C LYS A 215 13.20 17.53 10.03
N ASN A 216 12.59 16.74 10.87
CA ASN A 216 11.77 17.25 11.95
C ASN A 216 12.66 18.16 12.81
N LYS A 217 12.32 19.48 12.84
CA LYS A 217 12.79 20.41 13.84
C LYS A 217 11.93 20.27 15.10
#